data_e3b97339b066e01e4b7b76beb1bdc3cb
#
_entry.id   e3b97339b066e01e4b7b76beb1bdc3cb
#
_cell.length_a   1.000
_cell.length_b   1.000
_cell.length_c   1.000
_cell.angle_alpha   90.00
_cell.angle_beta   90.00
_cell.angle_gamma   90.00
#
_symmetry.space_group_name_H-M   'P 1'
#
loop_
_entity.id
_entity.type
_entity.pdbx_description
1 polymer ?
#
loop_
_entity_poly.entity_id
_entity_poly.type
_entity_poly.pdbx_seq_one_letter_code
_entity_poly.pdbx_strand_id
1 'polypeptide(L)' 'DTDARLAFALKQFDERKPDVEFIHEIPNGSIFRIKNGRIFQKKGLRVKRYECIELKTSKIYLFNANAEVERIAN' A
#
# COMPACT_ATOMS: atom_id res chain seq x y z
N ASP A 1 23.84 -11.81 20.47
CA ASP A 1 22.96 -11.66 21.61
C ASP A 1 21.51 -11.63 21.18
N THR A 2 20.69 -12.48 21.78
CA THR A 2 19.29 -12.63 21.42
C THR A 2 18.48 -11.35 21.67
N ASP A 3 18.75 -10.68 22.78
CA ASP A 3 18.05 -9.45 23.14
C ASP A 3 18.37 -8.32 22.18
N ALA A 4 19.61 -8.22 21.73
CA ALA A 4 20.01 -7.23 20.75
C ALA A 4 19.33 -7.47 19.40
N ARG A 5 19.22 -8.73 18.98
CA ARG A 5 18.54 -9.09 17.74
C ARG A 5 17.05 -8.78 17.82
N LEU A 6 16.43 -9.07 18.95
CA LEU A 6 15.03 -8.79 19.16
C LEU A 6 14.76 -7.29 19.14
N ALA A 7 15.59 -6.51 19.83
CA ALA A 7 15.48 -5.05 19.83
C ALA A 7 15.66 -4.47 18.43
N PHE A 8 16.61 -5.01 17.66
CA PHE A 8 16.83 -4.57 16.28
C PHE A 8 15.61 -4.88 15.40
N ALA A 9 15.05 -6.07 15.54
CA ALA A 9 13.87 -6.47 14.77
C ALA A 9 12.67 -5.60 15.13
N LEU A 10 12.46 -5.32 16.41
CA LEU A 10 11.38 -4.46 16.86
C LEU A 10 11.53 -3.03 16.33
N LYS A 11 12.78 -2.53 16.33
CA LYS A 11 13.06 -1.20 15.81
C LYS A 11 12.77 -1.10 14.32
N GLN A 12 13.13 -2.12 13.53
CA GLN A 12 12.79 -2.16 12.11
C GLN A 12 11.28 -2.21 11.89
N PHE A 13 10.59 -2.93 12.75
CA PHE A 13 9.14 -3.01 12.70
C PHE A 13 8.50 -1.66 12.99
N ASP A 14 9.03 -0.93 13.97
CA ASP A 14 8.53 0.39 14.35
C ASP A 14 8.78 1.45 13.26
N GLU A 15 9.86 1.32 12.50
CA GLU A 15 10.16 2.22 11.39
C GLU A 15 9.17 2.05 10.24
N ARG A 16 8.53 0.90 10.15
CA ARG A 16 7.46 0.68 9.17
C ARG A 16 6.20 1.37 9.71
N LYS A 17 5.73 2.37 8.98
CA LYS A 17 4.49 3.04 9.35
C LYS A 17 3.37 2.01 9.43
N PRO A 18 2.63 1.94 10.56
CA PRO A 18 1.59 0.91 10.72
C PRO A 18 0.47 1.01 9.68
N ASP A 19 0.29 2.18 9.07
CA ASP A 19 -0.74 2.40 8.06
C ASP A 19 -0.30 2.06 6.65
N VAL A 20 0.99 1.74 6.45
CA VAL A 20 1.51 1.41 5.12
C VAL A 20 1.31 -0.07 4.84
N GLU A 21 0.64 -0.37 3.76
CA GLU A 21 0.39 -1.73 3.29
C GLU A 21 0.85 -1.84 1.83
N PHE A 22 1.03 -3.07 1.36
CA PHE A 22 1.26 -3.30 -0.05
C PHE A 22 -0.08 -3.39 -0.78
N ILE A 23 -0.11 -2.95 -2.02
CA ILE A 23 -1.37 -2.92 -2.77
C ILE A 23 -2.02 -4.30 -2.91
N HIS A 24 -1.23 -5.38 -2.93
CA HIS A 24 -1.76 -6.73 -3.01
C HIS A 24 -2.44 -7.17 -1.70
N GLU A 25 -2.15 -6.50 -0.59
CA GLU A 25 -2.70 -6.85 0.72
C GLU A 25 -4.08 -6.23 0.96
N ILE A 26 -4.42 -5.15 0.26
CA ILE A 26 -5.70 -4.48 0.46
C ILE A 26 -6.79 -5.10 -0.42
N PRO A 27 -8.05 -5.15 0.04
CA PRO A 27 -9.14 -5.70 -0.77
C PRO A 27 -9.49 -4.81 -1.95
N ASN A 28 -10.09 -5.40 -2.98
CA ASN A 28 -10.58 -4.64 -4.12
C ASN A 28 -11.67 -3.66 -3.67
N GLY A 29 -11.65 -2.46 -4.24
CA GLY A 29 -12.57 -1.40 -3.85
C GLY A 29 -12.04 -0.51 -2.73
N SER A 30 -10.90 -0.87 -2.13
CA SER A 30 -10.30 -0.05 -1.08
C SER A 30 -9.76 1.26 -1.64
N ILE A 31 -9.88 2.31 -0.85
CA ILE A 31 -9.36 3.63 -1.19
C ILE A 31 -8.03 3.80 -0.44
N PHE A 32 -7.00 4.21 -1.16
CA PHE A 32 -5.66 4.36 -0.61
C PHE A 32 -4.98 5.61 -1.14
N ARG A 33 -3.95 6.03 -0.43
CA ARG A 33 -3.12 7.17 -0.80
C ARG A 33 -1.68 6.71 -1.03
N ILE A 34 -1.02 7.26 -2.04
CA ILE A 34 0.39 6.99 -2.30
C ILE A 34 1.26 8.12 -1.75
N LYS A 35 2.59 7.94 -1.81
CA LYS A 35 3.53 8.89 -1.21
C LYS A 35 3.40 10.33 -1.70
N ASN A 36 3.02 10.52 -2.95
CA ASN A 36 2.88 11.87 -3.50
C ASN A 36 1.56 12.55 -3.14
N GLY A 37 0.73 11.90 -2.31
CA GLY A 37 -0.54 12.45 -1.85
C GLY A 37 -1.74 12.18 -2.75
N ARG A 38 -1.55 11.51 -3.87
CA ARG A 38 -2.66 11.16 -4.74
C ARG A 38 -3.48 10.01 -4.17
N ILE A 39 -4.78 10.09 -4.34
CA ILE A 39 -5.73 9.12 -3.80
C ILE A 39 -6.30 8.27 -4.94
N PHE A 40 -6.27 6.95 -4.74
CA PHE A 40 -6.73 5.99 -5.73
C PHE A 40 -7.69 4.98 -5.09
N GLN A 41 -8.48 4.33 -5.92
CA GLN A 41 -9.32 3.21 -5.53
C GLN A 41 -8.84 1.96 -6.26
N LYS A 42 -8.57 0.89 -5.52
CA LYS A 42 -8.15 -0.39 -6.10
C LYS A 42 -9.33 -1.04 -6.81
N LYS A 43 -9.15 -1.37 -8.09
CA LYS A 43 -10.18 -2.05 -8.88
C LYS A 43 -9.97 -3.55 -8.93
N GLY A 44 -8.76 -4.01 -9.21
CA GLY A 44 -8.48 -5.43 -9.27
C GLY A 44 -7.15 -5.74 -9.92
N LEU A 45 -6.85 -7.01 -10.02
CA LEU A 45 -5.63 -7.49 -10.65
C LEU A 45 -5.83 -7.58 -12.17
N ARG A 46 -4.90 -6.95 -12.91
CA ARG A 46 -4.90 -7.01 -14.36
C ARG A 46 -3.55 -7.59 -14.80
N VAL A 47 -3.55 -8.87 -15.18
CA VAL A 47 -2.35 -9.64 -15.54
C VAL A 47 -1.37 -9.68 -14.37
N LYS A 48 -0.34 -8.82 -14.35
CA LYS A 48 0.69 -8.78 -13.29
C LYS A 48 0.63 -7.51 -12.45
N ARG A 49 -0.26 -6.59 -12.76
CA ARG A 49 -0.36 -5.31 -12.08
C ARG A 49 -1.79 -5.05 -11.61
N TYR A 50 -1.91 -4.26 -10.57
CA TYR A 50 -3.22 -3.89 -10.05
C TYR A 50 -3.71 -2.62 -10.72
N GLU A 51 -4.94 -2.69 -11.21
CA GLU A 51 -5.63 -1.57 -11.81
C GLU A 51 -6.25 -0.72 -10.72
N CYS A 52 -5.93 0.57 -10.72
CA CYS A 52 -6.46 1.53 -9.75
C CYS A 52 -6.90 2.78 -10.47
N ILE A 53 -7.99 3.38 -9.99
CA ILE A 53 -8.50 4.61 -10.57
C ILE A 53 -8.20 5.78 -9.64
N GLU A 54 -7.66 6.86 -10.17
CA GLU A 54 -7.47 8.09 -9.41
C GLU A 54 -8.81 8.80 -9.24
N LEU A 55 -9.23 9.00 -8.00
CA LEU A 55 -10.56 9.53 -7.72
C LEU A 55 -10.74 10.97 -8.19
N LYS A 56 -9.67 11.76 -8.16
CA LYS A 56 -9.73 13.17 -8.53
C LYS A 56 -9.88 13.38 -10.03
N THR A 57 -9.17 12.59 -10.85
CA THR A 57 -9.14 12.75 -12.30
C THR A 57 -9.87 11.64 -13.05
N SER A 58 -10.25 10.57 -12.35
CA SER A 58 -10.87 9.37 -12.93
C SER A 58 -9.98 8.65 -13.95
N LYS A 59 -8.67 8.85 -13.85
CA LYS A 59 -7.70 8.17 -14.71
C LYS A 59 -7.30 6.84 -14.11
N ILE A 60 -7.05 5.87 -14.98
CA ILE A 60 -6.64 4.52 -14.57
C ILE A 60 -5.11 4.43 -14.59
N TYR A 61 -4.56 3.87 -13.51
CA TYR A 61 -3.13 3.63 -13.37
C TYR A 61 -2.90 2.18 -12.98
N LEU A 62 -1.76 1.65 -13.38
CA LEU A 62 -1.36 0.29 -13.03
C LEU A 62 -0.24 0.34 -12.00
N PHE A 63 -0.38 -0.41 -10.92
CA PHE A 63 0.60 -0.47 -9.84
C PHE A 63 1.16 -1.88 -9.70
N ASN A 64 2.43 -1.97 -9.37
CA ASN A 64 3.05 -3.25 -9.03
C ASN A 64 2.48 -3.79 -7.72
N ALA A 65 2.45 -5.12 -7.58
CA ALA A 65 1.92 -5.75 -6.37
C ALA A 65 2.64 -5.28 -5.09
N ASN A 66 3.90 -4.89 -5.20
CA ASN A 66 4.71 -4.43 -4.07
C ASN A 66 4.65 -2.92 -3.85
N ALA A 67 3.75 -2.22 -4.52
CA ALA A 67 3.60 -0.78 -4.31
C ALA A 67 3.13 -0.49 -2.90
N GLU A 68 3.83 0.41 -2.20
CA GLU A 68 3.46 0.82 -0.86
C GLU A 68 2.33 1.83 -0.92
N VAL A 69 1.28 1.56 -0.19
CA VAL A 69 0.09 2.42 -0.17
C VAL A 69 -0.40 2.59 1.27
N GLU A 70 -1.09 3.69 1.53
CA GLU A 70 -1.72 3.94 2.82
C GLU A 70 -3.23 3.82 2.64
N ARG A 71 -3.81 2.77 3.23
CA ARG A 71 -5.25 2.53 3.12
C ARG A 71 -6.03 3.59 3.90
N ILE A 72 -6.95 4.25 3.22
CA ILE A 72 -7.81 5.28 3.83
C ILE A 72 -9.17 4.70 4.18
N ALA A 73 -9.75 3.91 3.27
CA ALA A 73 -11.06 3.32 3.47
C ALA A 73 -11.19 2.01 2.71
N ASN A 74 -12.10 1.19 3.12
CA ASN A 74 -12.42 -0.07 2.44
C ASN A 74 -13.53 0.14 1.43
#